data_f7a202cefed2cb82c2badb422af0c912
#
_entry.id   f7a202cefed2cb82c2badb422af0c912
#
_cell.length_a   1.000
_cell.length_b   1.000
_cell.length_c   1.000
_cell.angle_alpha   90.00
_cell.angle_beta   90.00
_cell.angle_gamma   90.00
#
_symmetry.space_group_name_H-M   'P 1'
#
loop_
_entity.id
_entity.type
_entity.pdbx_description
1 polymer ?
#
loop_
_entity_poly.entity_id
_entity_poly.type
_entity_poly.pdbx_seq_one_letter_code
_entity_poly.pdbx_strand_id
1 'polypeptide(L)'
;MLLKILITILATFSISTAYGQNRNKSFPEDVHVLLIGFDGWGSYSLEKAEMPVLKKLMDEGSWTLKKRSVLPSLSAANWASMFMGASPEIHGYTKWNSKSPEIPSFFLGEHKIFPTISQILHKQRKGAEIGVFSNWSVIKYLVDSQAVNRLVQFPVKKLQDKYSGMTNLINDYIIKKKPTLCTVVYDFPDHYGHAVGFDSAEYFQSLNDLDKCLRSIIDATKKAGIYDKTIFIVTSDHGGIKKTHGGITLNELETPFVIFGLNIKKGHNIQEFMMQYDIAATIAYIFGLETPQAWIGRPVLSVFKNVRNN
;
A
#
# COMPACT_ATOMS: atom_id res chain seq x y z
N MET A 1 -8.05 62.13 49.78
CA MET A 1 -8.14 61.80 48.36
C MET A 1 -7.55 60.40 48.15
N LEU A 2 -8.38 59.34 48.22
CA LEU A 2 -7.95 57.95 48.18
C LEU A 2 -7.85 57.48 46.73
N LEU A 3 -6.64 57.13 46.30
CA LEU A 3 -6.39 56.50 45.00
C LEU A 3 -6.65 55.01 45.08
N LYS A 4 -7.75 54.51 44.47
CA LYS A 4 -8.06 53.11 44.36
C LYS A 4 -7.25 52.51 43.20
N ILE A 5 -6.26 51.66 43.53
CA ILE A 5 -5.53 50.87 42.53
C ILE A 5 -6.40 49.67 42.21
N LEU A 6 -6.86 49.59 40.97
CA LEU A 6 -7.60 48.46 40.39
C LEU A 6 -6.59 47.45 39.85
N ILE A 7 -6.34 46.35 40.56
CA ILE A 7 -5.53 45.23 40.10
C ILE A 7 -6.40 44.35 39.22
N THR A 8 -6.22 44.42 37.90
CA THR A 8 -6.86 43.50 36.96
C THR A 8 -6.02 42.23 36.88
N ILE A 9 -6.51 41.15 37.48
CA ILE A 9 -5.90 39.82 37.34
C ILE A 9 -6.32 39.26 35.97
N LEU A 10 -5.42 39.25 34.99
CA LEU A 10 -5.59 38.51 33.76
C LEU A 10 -5.34 37.02 34.04
N ALA A 11 -6.42 36.27 34.22
CA ALA A 11 -6.37 34.83 34.23
C ALA A 11 -6.19 34.33 32.79
N THR A 12 -4.95 34.01 32.41
CA THR A 12 -4.67 33.31 31.17
C THR A 12 -5.15 31.85 31.32
N PHE A 13 -6.34 31.60 30.81
CA PHE A 13 -6.82 30.23 30.60
C PHE A 13 -5.99 29.61 29.45
N SER A 14 -4.93 28.89 29.79
CA SER A 14 -4.30 27.96 28.86
C SER A 14 -5.28 26.82 28.59
N ILE A 15 -6.07 26.93 27.53
CA ILE A 15 -6.83 25.81 27.01
C ILE A 15 -5.78 24.87 26.37
N SER A 16 -5.23 23.95 27.19
CA SER A 16 -4.61 22.74 26.67
C SER A 16 -5.69 21.95 25.95
N THR A 17 -5.81 22.14 24.65
CA THR A 17 -6.52 21.20 23.81
C THR A 17 -5.72 19.90 23.84
N ALA A 18 -6.00 19.07 24.84
CA ALA A 18 -5.67 17.66 24.81
C ALA A 18 -6.51 17.04 23.70
N TYR A 19 -6.09 17.18 22.47
CA TYR A 19 -6.49 16.28 21.39
C TYR A 19 -5.93 14.91 21.80
N GLY A 20 -6.72 14.19 22.61
CA GLY A 20 -6.45 12.82 22.96
C GLY A 20 -6.31 12.06 21.65
N GLN A 21 -5.08 11.62 21.37
CA GLN A 21 -4.81 10.68 20.30
C GLN A 21 -5.67 9.44 20.57
N ASN A 22 -6.81 9.35 19.91
CA ASN A 22 -7.63 8.15 19.86
C ASN A 22 -6.88 7.13 18.98
N ARG A 23 -5.68 6.70 19.45
CA ARG A 23 -4.90 5.65 18.80
C ARG A 23 -5.79 4.42 18.75
N ASN A 24 -5.94 3.87 17.57
CA ASN A 24 -6.66 2.62 17.38
C ASN A 24 -6.01 1.52 18.24
N LYS A 25 -6.63 1.24 19.41
CA LYS A 25 -6.15 0.22 20.36
C LYS A 25 -6.27 -1.22 19.82
N SER A 26 -6.78 -1.40 18.60
CA SER A 26 -6.94 -2.72 17.97
C SER A 26 -5.61 -3.34 17.55
N PHE A 27 -4.55 -2.54 17.44
CA PHE A 27 -3.23 -3.00 17.04
C PHE A 27 -2.16 -2.54 18.03
N PRO A 28 -1.09 -3.38 18.26
CA PRO A 28 0.04 -2.99 19.10
C PRO A 28 0.88 -1.90 18.43
N GLU A 29 1.66 -1.18 19.24
CA GLU A 29 2.55 -0.12 18.70
C GLU A 29 3.64 -0.68 17.78
N ASP A 30 4.06 -1.90 17.97
CA ASP A 30 5.08 -2.60 17.17
C ASP A 30 4.47 -3.46 16.05
N VAL A 31 3.30 -3.09 15.55
CA VAL A 31 2.71 -3.72 14.36
C VAL A 31 3.52 -3.38 13.10
N HIS A 32 3.69 -4.37 12.24
CA HIS A 32 4.35 -4.25 10.93
C HIS A 32 3.33 -4.40 9.80
N VAL A 33 3.50 -3.66 8.71
CA VAL A 33 2.70 -3.83 7.49
C VAL A 33 3.64 -4.05 6.31
N LEU A 34 3.40 -5.13 5.56
CA LEU A 34 4.04 -5.40 4.28
C LEU A 34 3.01 -5.26 3.17
N LEU A 35 3.17 -4.24 2.33
CA LEU A 35 2.37 -4.03 1.11
C LEU A 35 3.14 -4.60 -0.07
N ILE A 36 2.63 -5.68 -0.67
CA ILE A 36 3.27 -6.41 -1.76
C ILE A 36 2.38 -6.29 -2.99
N GLY A 37 2.89 -5.65 -4.02
CA GLY A 37 2.20 -5.39 -5.26
C GLY A 37 2.79 -6.12 -6.44
N PHE A 38 1.92 -6.71 -7.28
CA PHE A 38 2.25 -7.33 -8.56
C PHE A 38 1.60 -6.50 -9.66
N ASP A 39 2.41 -5.77 -10.42
CA ASP A 39 1.93 -4.89 -11.50
C ASP A 39 1.21 -5.69 -12.58
N GLY A 40 0.05 -5.21 -13.02
CA GLY A 40 -0.72 -5.81 -14.10
C GLY A 40 -1.41 -7.14 -13.75
N TRP A 41 -1.59 -7.45 -12.46
CA TRP A 41 -2.22 -8.71 -12.03
C TRP A 41 -3.74 -8.58 -11.94
N GLY A 42 -4.44 -8.98 -13.00
CA GLY A 42 -5.90 -9.01 -13.06
C GLY A 42 -6.51 -10.20 -12.29
N SER A 43 -7.64 -9.99 -11.64
CA SER A 43 -8.34 -11.01 -10.84
C SER A 43 -8.70 -12.28 -11.62
N TYR A 44 -9.02 -12.17 -12.90
CA TYR A 44 -9.35 -13.30 -13.79
C TYR A 44 -8.25 -14.36 -13.87
N SER A 45 -6.99 -13.98 -13.60
CA SER A 45 -5.85 -14.88 -13.72
C SER A 45 -5.73 -15.91 -12.60
N LEU A 46 -6.39 -15.67 -11.45
CA LEU A 46 -6.23 -16.54 -10.28
C LEU A 46 -6.78 -17.96 -10.48
N GLU A 47 -7.72 -18.13 -11.38
CA GLU A 47 -8.25 -19.46 -11.75
C GLU A 47 -7.22 -20.31 -12.51
N LYS A 48 -6.35 -19.65 -13.29
CA LYS A 48 -5.38 -20.30 -14.17
C LYS A 48 -3.97 -20.36 -13.59
N ALA A 49 -3.60 -19.38 -12.76
CA ALA A 49 -2.27 -19.32 -12.16
C ALA A 49 -2.13 -20.31 -10.98
N GLU A 50 -0.98 -20.95 -10.90
CA GLU A 50 -0.61 -21.81 -9.78
C GLU A 50 0.02 -20.97 -8.67
N MET A 51 -0.82 -20.44 -7.78
CA MET A 51 -0.42 -19.60 -6.65
C MET A 51 -0.81 -20.26 -5.31
N PRO A 52 -0.19 -21.39 -4.93
CA PRO A 52 -0.59 -22.13 -3.74
C PRO A 52 -0.33 -21.37 -2.43
N VAL A 53 0.71 -20.51 -2.38
CA VAL A 53 0.96 -19.67 -1.20
C VAL A 53 -0.16 -18.66 -1.04
N LEU A 54 -0.48 -17.92 -2.09
CA LEU A 54 -1.55 -16.91 -2.06
C LEU A 54 -2.91 -17.55 -1.71
N LYS A 55 -3.26 -18.68 -2.32
CA LYS A 55 -4.53 -19.39 -2.05
C LYS A 55 -4.62 -19.77 -0.57
N LYS A 56 -3.54 -20.26 0.04
CA LYS A 56 -3.47 -20.49 1.48
C LYS A 56 -3.68 -19.21 2.29
N LEU A 57 -3.10 -18.10 1.86
CA LEU A 57 -3.26 -16.81 2.55
C LEU A 57 -4.69 -16.27 2.46
N MET A 58 -5.41 -16.56 1.37
CA MET A 58 -6.83 -16.25 1.26
C MET A 58 -7.66 -17.03 2.29
N ASP A 59 -7.33 -18.31 2.54
CA ASP A 59 -7.98 -19.11 3.58
C ASP A 59 -7.62 -18.63 5.00
N GLU A 60 -6.42 -18.13 5.20
CA GLU A 60 -5.93 -17.63 6.49
C GLU A 60 -6.21 -16.14 6.73
N GLY A 61 -6.79 -15.44 5.76
CA GLY A 61 -7.03 -14.00 5.76
C GLY A 61 -8.40 -13.59 5.22
N SER A 62 -8.47 -12.33 4.80
CA SER A 62 -9.65 -11.76 4.13
C SER A 62 -9.26 -11.36 2.71
N TRP A 63 -10.18 -11.46 1.76
CA TRP A 63 -9.87 -11.23 0.36
C TRP A 63 -11.08 -10.81 -0.48
N THR A 64 -10.80 -10.13 -1.58
CA THR A 64 -11.74 -9.92 -2.68
C THR A 64 -11.02 -9.96 -4.02
N LEU A 65 -11.72 -10.40 -5.05
CA LEU A 65 -11.26 -10.35 -6.45
C LEU A 65 -11.94 -9.21 -7.22
N LYS A 66 -12.67 -8.33 -6.52
CA LYS A 66 -13.47 -7.24 -7.10
C LYS A 66 -13.00 -5.85 -6.68
N LYS A 67 -11.77 -5.72 -6.14
CA LYS A 67 -11.20 -4.40 -5.92
C LYS A 67 -11.03 -3.70 -7.25
N ARG A 68 -11.45 -2.43 -7.34
CA ARG A 68 -11.40 -1.65 -8.57
C ARG A 68 -10.19 -0.74 -8.63
N SER A 69 -9.54 -0.79 -9.78
CA SER A 69 -8.56 0.22 -10.19
C SER A 69 -9.26 1.56 -10.46
N VAL A 70 -8.51 2.66 -10.35
CA VAL A 70 -8.98 3.98 -10.80
C VAL A 70 -8.84 4.10 -12.31
N LEU A 71 -9.55 5.07 -12.89
CA LEU A 71 -9.41 5.41 -14.30
C LEU A 71 -8.46 6.62 -14.48
N PRO A 72 -7.62 6.55 -15.52
CA PRO A 72 -7.38 5.42 -16.41
C PRO A 72 -6.71 4.25 -15.67
N SER A 73 -6.96 3.00 -16.09
CA SER A 73 -6.37 1.80 -15.49
C SER A 73 -4.88 1.65 -15.90
N LEU A 74 -4.10 2.68 -15.56
CA LEU A 74 -2.67 2.83 -15.89
C LEU A 74 -1.82 2.77 -14.62
N SER A 75 -0.62 2.22 -14.72
CA SER A 75 0.23 1.87 -13.59
C SER A 75 0.51 3.05 -12.65
N ALA A 76 1.10 4.16 -13.11
CA ALA A 76 1.43 5.26 -12.18
C ALA A 76 0.19 5.92 -11.57
N ALA A 77 -0.93 6.02 -12.28
CA ALA A 77 -2.18 6.54 -11.74
C ALA A 77 -2.70 5.68 -10.59
N ASN A 78 -2.63 4.36 -10.75
CA ASN A 78 -3.13 3.40 -9.76
C ASN A 78 -2.17 3.21 -8.57
N TRP A 79 -0.86 3.14 -8.80
CA TRP A 79 0.11 3.11 -7.70
C TRP A 79 0.08 4.41 -6.89
N ALA A 80 -0.04 5.59 -7.56
CA ALA A 80 -0.22 6.86 -6.86
C ALA A 80 -1.48 6.84 -6.00
N SER A 81 -2.62 6.41 -6.54
CA SER A 81 -3.88 6.29 -5.78
C SER A 81 -3.72 5.37 -4.57
N MET A 82 -3.02 4.25 -4.73
CA MET A 82 -2.75 3.29 -3.65
C MET A 82 -1.90 3.89 -2.52
N PHE A 83 -0.93 4.74 -2.84
CA PHE A 83 -0.04 5.34 -1.85
C PHE A 83 -0.58 6.63 -1.27
N MET A 84 -1.46 7.33 -2.00
CA MET A 84 -1.93 8.68 -1.72
C MET A 84 -3.39 8.73 -1.23
N GLY A 85 -4.10 7.61 -1.16
CA GLY A 85 -5.47 7.55 -0.65
C GLY A 85 -6.49 8.42 -1.40
N ALA A 86 -6.21 8.78 -2.65
CA ALA A 86 -7.02 9.67 -3.48
C ALA A 86 -7.03 9.19 -4.93
N SER A 87 -7.93 9.74 -5.74
CA SER A 87 -8.07 9.44 -7.16
C SER A 87 -7.20 10.35 -8.05
N PRO A 88 -6.98 10.00 -9.32
CA PRO A 88 -6.10 10.73 -10.24
C PRO A 88 -6.44 12.22 -10.39
N GLU A 89 -7.71 12.60 -10.42
CA GLU A 89 -8.14 14.00 -10.51
C GLU A 89 -7.77 14.81 -9.26
N ILE A 90 -7.48 14.17 -8.12
CA ILE A 90 -7.11 14.82 -6.86
C ILE A 90 -5.59 14.89 -6.71
N HIS A 91 -4.87 13.77 -6.90
CA HIS A 91 -3.41 13.74 -6.75
C HIS A 91 -2.65 14.15 -8.02
N GLY A 92 -3.32 14.14 -9.18
CA GLY A 92 -2.82 14.68 -10.44
C GLY A 92 -2.02 13.73 -11.33
N TYR A 93 -1.69 12.52 -10.89
CA TYR A 93 -0.95 11.53 -11.68
C TYR A 93 -1.91 10.73 -12.56
N THR A 94 -1.82 10.88 -13.89
CA THR A 94 -2.84 10.38 -14.83
C THR A 94 -2.30 9.48 -15.95
N LYS A 95 -0.98 9.41 -16.14
CA LYS A 95 -0.35 8.60 -17.19
C LYS A 95 0.26 7.32 -16.61
N TRP A 96 0.61 6.39 -17.50
CA TRP A 96 1.24 5.14 -17.08
C TRP A 96 2.62 5.34 -16.43
N ASN A 97 3.36 6.38 -16.84
CA ASN A 97 4.74 6.65 -16.41
C ASN A 97 4.91 8.03 -15.79
N SER A 98 3.89 8.57 -15.14
CA SER A 98 3.93 9.89 -14.50
C SER A 98 5.11 10.02 -13.53
N LYS A 99 5.94 11.03 -13.76
CA LYS A 99 7.06 11.40 -12.88
C LYS A 99 6.78 12.65 -12.06
N SER A 100 5.74 13.34 -12.42
CA SER A 100 5.15 14.50 -11.76
C SER A 100 3.66 14.52 -12.10
N PRO A 101 2.82 15.17 -11.30
CA PRO A 101 1.40 15.25 -11.63
C PRO A 101 1.16 16.02 -12.93
N GLU A 102 0.33 15.49 -13.83
CA GLU A 102 -0.10 16.14 -15.08
C GLU A 102 -1.20 17.16 -14.81
N ILE A 103 -2.00 16.93 -13.78
CA ILE A 103 -2.98 17.88 -13.26
C ILE A 103 -2.39 18.44 -11.97
N PRO A 104 -2.42 19.77 -11.71
CA PRO A 104 -1.98 20.30 -10.43
C PRO A 104 -2.67 19.57 -9.28
N SER A 105 -1.90 18.98 -8.39
CA SER A 105 -2.43 18.27 -7.23
C SER A 105 -3.30 19.20 -6.38
N PHE A 106 -4.46 18.72 -5.93
CA PHE A 106 -5.39 19.50 -5.11
C PHE A 106 -4.74 20.02 -3.82
N PHE A 107 -3.81 19.24 -3.27
CA PHE A 107 -3.06 19.59 -2.07
C PHE A 107 -1.63 19.06 -2.18
N LEU A 108 -0.66 19.83 -1.67
CA LEU A 108 0.74 19.39 -1.57
C LEU A 108 1.14 19.26 -0.10
N GLY A 109 1.77 18.14 0.22
CA GLY A 109 2.37 17.89 1.52
C GLY A 109 3.68 18.64 1.72
N GLU A 110 4.36 18.33 2.82
CA GLU A 110 5.58 19.02 3.28
C GLU A 110 6.71 19.03 2.24
N HIS A 111 6.87 17.94 1.47
CA HIS A 111 7.94 17.81 0.47
C HIS A 111 7.45 18.06 -0.97
N LYS A 112 6.40 18.86 -1.14
CA LYS A 112 5.82 19.25 -2.45
C LYS A 112 5.33 18.05 -3.29
N ILE A 113 4.98 16.96 -2.64
CA ILE A 113 4.27 15.83 -3.22
C ILE A 113 2.90 15.71 -2.54
N PHE A 114 1.91 15.17 -3.22
CA PHE A 114 0.62 14.85 -2.59
C PHE A 114 0.86 13.87 -1.40
N PRO A 115 0.20 14.04 -0.25
CA PRO A 115 0.48 13.24 0.95
C PRO A 115 0.38 11.74 0.71
N THR A 116 1.46 11.02 0.98
CA THR A 116 1.55 9.56 0.86
C THR A 116 1.44 8.89 2.23
N ILE A 117 1.07 7.61 2.25
CA ILE A 117 1.02 6.83 3.50
C ILE A 117 2.37 6.78 4.20
N SER A 118 3.49 6.72 3.47
CA SER A 118 4.84 6.78 4.05
C SER A 118 5.11 8.12 4.71
N GLN A 119 4.71 9.25 4.10
CA GLN A 119 4.88 10.58 4.68
C GLN A 119 4.07 10.74 5.97
N ILE A 120 2.81 10.30 5.96
CA ILE A 120 1.93 10.40 7.13
C ILE A 120 2.46 9.54 8.28
N LEU A 121 2.90 8.31 7.98
CA LEU A 121 3.50 7.42 8.96
C LEU A 121 4.80 8.02 9.54
N HIS A 122 5.69 8.51 8.69
CA HIS A 122 6.95 9.15 9.12
C HIS A 122 6.70 10.33 10.06
N LYS A 123 5.73 11.19 9.71
CA LYS A 123 5.38 12.39 10.48
C LYS A 123 4.76 12.06 11.85
N GLN A 124 3.83 11.09 11.89
CA GLN A 124 3.05 10.81 13.10
C GLN A 124 3.65 9.73 13.98
N ARG A 125 4.59 8.92 13.46
CA ARG A 125 5.22 7.83 14.21
C ARG A 125 6.75 7.96 14.14
N LYS A 126 7.31 8.73 15.09
CA LYS A 126 8.75 8.91 15.18
C LYS A 126 9.47 7.56 15.33
N GLY A 127 10.52 7.37 14.54
CA GLY A 127 11.31 6.13 14.54
C GLY A 127 10.69 5.00 13.70
N ALA A 128 9.60 5.22 12.96
CA ALA A 128 9.11 4.25 12.02
C ALA A 128 10.17 3.95 10.94
N GLU A 129 10.54 2.68 10.81
CA GLU A 129 11.41 2.21 9.71
C GLU A 129 10.55 1.92 8.49
N ILE A 130 10.80 2.65 7.39
CA ILE A 130 9.98 2.60 6.17
C ILE A 130 10.86 2.25 4.98
N GLY A 131 10.54 1.15 4.30
CA GLY A 131 11.22 0.70 3.10
C GLY A 131 10.31 0.65 1.88
N VAL A 132 10.85 1.02 0.72
CA VAL A 132 10.19 0.90 -0.58
C VAL A 132 11.14 0.23 -1.56
N PHE A 133 10.70 -0.86 -2.16
CA PHE A 133 11.47 -1.66 -3.12
C PHE A 133 10.65 -1.83 -4.39
N SER A 134 11.24 -1.51 -5.53
CA SER A 134 10.60 -1.71 -6.83
C SER A 134 11.63 -2.03 -7.91
N ASN A 135 11.25 -2.86 -8.86
CA ASN A 135 11.99 -3.03 -10.10
C ASN A 135 11.43 -2.18 -11.26
N TRP A 136 10.41 -1.37 -11.01
CA TRP A 136 9.91 -0.34 -11.91
C TRP A 136 10.32 1.06 -11.46
N SER A 137 11.03 1.79 -12.33
CA SER A 137 11.71 3.04 -11.96
C SER A 137 10.77 4.23 -11.65
N VAL A 138 9.49 4.12 -11.99
CA VAL A 138 8.51 5.21 -11.78
C VAL A 138 8.06 5.30 -10.32
N ILE A 139 8.06 4.21 -9.58
CA ILE A 139 7.60 4.17 -8.17
C ILE A 139 8.27 5.25 -7.31
N LYS A 140 9.54 5.57 -7.54
CA LYS A 140 10.25 6.61 -6.77
C LYS A 140 9.64 8.01 -6.86
N TYR A 141 8.87 8.28 -7.90
CA TYR A 141 8.19 9.58 -8.10
C TYR A 141 6.79 9.60 -7.47
N LEU A 142 6.29 8.44 -7.06
CA LEU A 142 4.95 8.26 -6.48
C LEU A 142 4.99 8.12 -4.95
N VAL A 143 6.19 8.11 -4.37
CA VAL A 143 6.42 8.05 -2.93
C VAL A 143 7.23 9.26 -2.48
N ASP A 144 7.03 9.69 -1.25
CA ASP A 144 7.84 10.74 -0.65
C ASP A 144 9.21 10.16 -0.24
N SER A 145 10.23 10.40 -1.04
CA SER A 145 11.58 9.88 -0.82
C SER A 145 12.25 10.39 0.44
N GLN A 146 11.81 11.54 0.98
CA GLN A 146 12.33 12.11 2.24
C GLN A 146 11.66 11.48 3.47
N ALA A 147 10.55 10.80 3.28
CA ALA A 147 9.81 10.11 4.33
C ALA A 147 10.11 8.61 4.43
N VAL A 148 11.07 8.08 3.66
CA VAL A 148 11.44 6.66 3.67
C VAL A 148 12.91 6.46 4.05
N ASN A 149 13.18 5.44 4.87
CA ASN A 149 14.55 5.11 5.31
C ASN A 149 15.33 4.36 4.22
N ARG A 150 14.61 3.62 3.38
CA ARG A 150 15.22 2.85 2.29
C ARG A 150 14.34 2.90 1.04
N LEU A 151 14.86 3.50 -0.03
CA LEU A 151 14.24 3.49 -1.36
C LEU A 151 15.17 2.74 -2.32
N VAL A 152 14.72 1.61 -2.84
CA VAL A 152 15.49 0.77 -3.76
C VAL A 152 14.77 0.66 -5.08
N GLN A 153 15.46 1.06 -6.16
CA GLN A 153 15.08 0.74 -7.51
C GLN A 153 16.00 -0.36 -8.02
N PHE A 154 15.48 -1.55 -8.14
CA PHE A 154 16.25 -2.71 -8.58
C PHE A 154 16.18 -2.85 -10.11
N PRO A 155 17.26 -2.60 -10.84
CA PRO A 155 17.24 -2.72 -12.28
C PRO A 155 17.19 -4.19 -12.70
N VAL A 156 16.22 -4.55 -13.50
CA VAL A 156 16.16 -5.88 -14.14
C VAL A 156 17.12 -5.89 -15.33
N LYS A 157 18.37 -6.28 -15.10
CA LYS A 157 19.39 -6.35 -16.15
C LYS A 157 19.29 -7.63 -16.99
N LYS A 158 18.83 -8.72 -16.38
CA LYS A 158 18.63 -10.03 -17.03
C LYS A 158 17.31 -10.61 -16.54
N LEU A 159 16.52 -11.17 -17.46
CA LEU A 159 15.25 -11.81 -17.13
C LEU A 159 15.40 -12.97 -16.13
N GLN A 160 16.57 -13.61 -16.06
CA GLN A 160 16.86 -14.67 -15.08
C GLN A 160 16.89 -14.18 -13.65
N ASP A 161 17.28 -12.90 -13.41
CA ASP A 161 17.41 -12.30 -12.08
C ASP A 161 16.21 -11.43 -11.68
N LYS A 162 15.15 -11.41 -12.50
CA LYS A 162 14.00 -10.50 -12.39
C LYS A 162 13.30 -10.49 -11.03
N TYR A 163 13.34 -11.61 -10.30
CA TYR A 163 12.69 -11.75 -9.01
C TYR A 163 13.67 -11.90 -7.85
N SER A 164 14.64 -12.82 -7.97
CA SER A 164 15.49 -13.26 -6.87
C SER A 164 16.35 -12.16 -6.27
N GLY A 165 16.96 -11.33 -7.11
CA GLY A 165 17.85 -10.26 -6.66
C GLY A 165 17.13 -9.24 -5.78
N MET A 166 15.98 -8.74 -6.21
CA MET A 166 15.18 -7.82 -5.42
C MET A 166 14.61 -8.49 -4.17
N THR A 167 14.08 -9.72 -4.30
CA THR A 167 13.54 -10.48 -3.17
C THR A 167 14.58 -10.69 -2.08
N ASN A 168 15.82 -11.01 -2.43
CA ASN A 168 16.92 -11.16 -1.47
C ASN A 168 17.22 -9.85 -0.73
N LEU A 169 17.23 -8.70 -1.42
CA LEU A 169 17.41 -7.40 -0.78
C LEU A 169 16.25 -7.07 0.18
N ILE A 170 15.03 -7.39 -0.19
CA ILE A 170 13.85 -7.24 0.66
C ILE A 170 13.97 -8.10 1.92
N ASN A 171 14.30 -9.37 1.74
CA ASN A 171 14.48 -10.31 2.85
C ASN A 171 15.56 -9.84 3.84
N ASP A 172 16.71 -9.42 3.32
CA ASP A 172 17.80 -8.85 4.10
C ASP A 172 17.36 -7.62 4.90
N TYR A 173 16.60 -6.73 4.27
CA TYR A 173 16.07 -5.53 4.91
C TYR A 173 15.09 -5.90 6.03
N ILE A 174 14.14 -6.80 5.77
CA ILE A 174 13.17 -7.27 6.77
C ILE A 174 13.90 -7.87 7.97
N ILE A 175 14.88 -8.74 7.74
CA ILE A 175 15.62 -9.43 8.82
C ILE A 175 16.43 -8.42 9.65
N LYS A 176 17.12 -7.48 9.01
CA LYS A 176 18.05 -6.57 9.67
C LYS A 176 17.35 -5.36 10.30
N LYS A 177 16.28 -4.86 9.68
CA LYS A 177 15.65 -3.57 10.03
C LYS A 177 14.28 -3.71 10.65
N LYS A 178 13.57 -4.85 10.45
CA LYS A 178 12.22 -5.08 10.97
C LYS A 178 11.30 -3.89 10.67
N PRO A 179 11.07 -3.55 9.39
CA PRO A 179 10.40 -2.31 9.01
C PRO A 179 8.98 -2.22 9.56
N THR A 180 8.59 -1.02 9.99
CA THR A 180 7.21 -0.69 10.34
C THR A 180 6.31 -0.80 9.12
N LEU A 181 6.75 -0.22 7.99
CA LEU A 181 6.09 -0.34 6.68
C LEU A 181 7.11 -0.74 5.62
N CYS A 182 6.86 -1.82 4.90
CA CYS A 182 7.64 -2.21 3.75
C CYS A 182 6.72 -2.32 2.52
N THR A 183 6.96 -1.49 1.53
CA THR A 183 6.25 -1.52 0.24
C THR A 183 7.14 -2.19 -0.80
N VAL A 184 6.60 -3.17 -1.49
CA VAL A 184 7.28 -3.95 -2.53
C VAL A 184 6.43 -3.90 -3.78
N VAL A 185 7.01 -3.49 -4.91
CA VAL A 185 6.33 -3.48 -6.21
C VAL A 185 7.15 -4.25 -7.22
N TYR A 186 6.61 -5.36 -7.71
CA TYR A 186 7.16 -6.11 -8.84
C TYR A 186 6.49 -5.65 -10.14
N ASP A 187 7.28 -5.28 -11.14
CA ASP A 187 6.87 -4.90 -12.52
C ASP A 187 6.44 -6.13 -13.35
N PHE A 188 5.87 -7.09 -12.67
CA PHE A 188 5.41 -8.37 -13.20
C PHE A 188 4.08 -8.74 -12.52
N PRO A 189 3.19 -9.39 -13.23
CA PRO A 189 3.30 -9.99 -14.57
C PRO A 189 3.11 -9.03 -15.75
N ASP A 190 2.95 -7.71 -15.52
CA ASP A 190 2.65 -6.70 -16.54
C ASP A 190 3.61 -6.76 -17.74
N HIS A 191 4.91 -6.87 -17.47
CA HIS A 191 5.93 -7.02 -18.51
C HIS A 191 5.62 -8.13 -19.53
N TYR A 192 5.13 -9.29 -19.06
CA TYR A 192 4.71 -10.37 -19.96
C TYR A 192 3.36 -10.09 -20.61
N GLY A 193 2.45 -9.44 -19.89
CA GLY A 193 1.19 -8.99 -20.46
C GLY A 193 1.39 -8.17 -21.72
N HIS A 194 2.30 -7.20 -21.69
CA HIS A 194 2.65 -6.38 -22.85
C HIS A 194 3.43 -7.14 -23.93
N ALA A 195 4.38 -7.97 -23.54
CA ALA A 195 5.24 -8.68 -24.47
C ALA A 195 4.47 -9.74 -25.28
N VAL A 196 3.72 -10.61 -24.61
CA VAL A 196 3.11 -11.81 -25.21
C VAL A 196 1.61 -11.93 -24.98
N GLY A 197 1.03 -11.24 -24.00
CA GLY A 197 -0.41 -11.21 -23.71
C GLY A 197 -0.74 -11.47 -22.25
N PHE A 198 -1.78 -10.80 -21.75
CA PHE A 198 -2.29 -10.90 -20.36
C PHE A 198 -3.02 -12.24 -20.07
N ASP A 199 -3.09 -13.13 -21.02
CA ASP A 199 -3.63 -14.49 -20.94
C ASP A 199 -2.64 -15.56 -21.44
N SER A 200 -1.36 -15.20 -21.61
CA SER A 200 -0.31 -16.09 -22.07
C SER A 200 0.23 -17.01 -20.97
N ALA A 201 0.85 -18.10 -21.38
CA ALA A 201 1.50 -19.03 -20.45
C ALA A 201 2.61 -18.35 -19.64
N GLU A 202 3.36 -17.45 -20.25
CA GLU A 202 4.44 -16.68 -19.60
C GLU A 202 3.89 -15.71 -18.54
N TYR A 203 2.72 -15.11 -18.79
CA TYR A 203 2.03 -14.28 -17.81
C TYR A 203 1.66 -15.10 -16.57
N PHE A 204 1.03 -16.27 -16.73
CA PHE A 204 0.69 -17.15 -15.62
C PHE A 204 1.93 -17.73 -14.93
N GLN A 205 2.96 -18.10 -15.68
CA GLN A 205 4.23 -18.57 -15.10
C GLN A 205 4.89 -17.48 -14.24
N SER A 206 4.79 -16.21 -14.66
CA SER A 206 5.25 -15.06 -13.88
C SER A 206 4.56 -14.96 -12.52
N LEU A 207 3.24 -15.19 -12.47
CA LEU A 207 2.48 -15.23 -11.21
C LEU A 207 2.91 -16.40 -10.33
N ASN A 208 3.19 -17.58 -10.88
CA ASN A 208 3.71 -18.72 -10.12
C ASN A 208 5.08 -18.40 -9.50
N ASP A 209 5.93 -17.66 -10.20
CA ASP A 209 7.24 -17.24 -9.68
C ASP A 209 7.12 -16.16 -8.61
N LEU A 210 6.16 -15.22 -8.75
CA LEU A 210 5.84 -14.21 -7.74
C LEU A 210 5.26 -14.84 -6.46
N ASP A 211 4.51 -15.93 -6.57
CA ASP A 211 4.03 -16.68 -5.41
C ASP A 211 5.19 -17.29 -4.57
N LYS A 212 6.27 -17.72 -5.25
CA LYS A 212 7.51 -18.16 -4.57
C LYS A 212 8.23 -16.99 -3.88
N CYS A 213 8.24 -15.80 -4.49
CA CYS A 213 8.77 -14.58 -3.88
C CYS A 213 7.96 -14.20 -2.63
N LEU A 214 6.63 -14.27 -2.70
CA LEU A 214 5.74 -14.05 -1.57
C LEU A 214 6.07 -14.98 -0.40
N ARG A 215 6.25 -16.29 -0.65
CA ARG A 215 6.70 -17.26 0.36
C ARG A 215 8.01 -16.81 1.01
N SER A 216 9.00 -16.45 0.20
CA SER A 216 10.32 -16.03 0.67
C SER A 216 10.25 -14.81 1.58
N ILE A 217 9.42 -13.82 1.25
CA ILE A 217 9.19 -12.61 2.05
C ILE A 217 8.52 -12.96 3.39
N ILE A 218 7.52 -13.85 3.38
CA ILE A 218 6.88 -14.33 4.60
C ILE A 218 7.89 -15.05 5.50
N ASP A 219 8.72 -15.90 4.94
CA ASP A 219 9.75 -16.64 5.70
C ASP A 219 10.82 -15.69 6.26
N ALA A 220 11.13 -14.57 5.59
CA ALA A 220 12.00 -13.53 6.13
C ALA A 220 11.41 -12.86 7.39
N THR A 221 10.09 -12.64 7.45
CA THR A 221 9.44 -12.09 8.65
C THR A 221 9.49 -13.08 9.84
N LYS A 222 9.37 -14.38 9.56
CA LYS A 222 9.55 -15.43 10.59
C LYS A 222 10.98 -15.42 11.14
N LYS A 223 11.99 -15.37 10.26
CA LYS A 223 13.40 -15.26 10.64
C LYS A 223 13.69 -13.99 11.43
N ALA A 224 13.03 -12.90 11.11
CA ALA A 224 13.13 -11.63 11.83
C ALA A 224 12.43 -11.65 13.21
N GLY A 225 11.58 -12.65 13.49
CA GLY A 225 10.77 -12.73 14.70
C GLY A 225 9.65 -11.70 14.78
N ILE A 226 9.14 -11.25 13.61
CA ILE A 226 8.06 -10.24 13.54
C ILE A 226 6.79 -10.79 12.89
N TYR A 227 6.77 -12.05 12.45
CA TYR A 227 5.64 -12.63 11.71
C TYR A 227 4.31 -12.46 12.42
N ASP A 228 4.23 -12.79 13.71
CA ASP A 228 2.98 -12.73 14.50
C ASP A 228 2.48 -11.29 14.75
N LYS A 229 3.32 -10.29 14.49
CA LYS A 229 2.99 -8.86 14.58
C LYS A 229 2.87 -8.21 13.21
N THR A 230 2.88 -9.00 12.14
CA THR A 230 2.85 -8.51 10.76
C THR A 230 1.47 -8.68 10.15
N ILE A 231 1.05 -7.66 9.41
CA ILE A 231 -0.08 -7.71 8.49
C ILE A 231 0.49 -7.61 7.08
N PHE A 232 0.09 -8.53 6.23
CA PHE A 232 0.47 -8.57 4.83
C PHE A 232 -0.71 -8.16 3.97
N ILE A 233 -0.47 -7.30 3.00
CA ILE A 233 -1.41 -6.91 1.96
C ILE A 233 -0.78 -7.30 0.63
N VAL A 234 -1.44 -8.18 -0.13
CA VAL A 234 -1.02 -8.59 -1.46
C VAL A 234 -2.05 -8.12 -2.46
N THR A 235 -1.63 -7.37 -3.47
CA THR A 235 -2.55 -6.70 -4.39
C THR A 235 -1.90 -6.36 -5.73
N SER A 236 -2.67 -5.71 -6.61
CA SER A 236 -2.23 -5.19 -7.91
C SER A 236 -2.78 -3.78 -8.14
N ASP A 237 -2.21 -3.09 -9.07
CA ASP A 237 -2.66 -1.77 -9.52
C ASP A 237 -3.74 -1.84 -10.61
N HIS A 238 -3.61 -2.73 -11.59
CA HIS A 238 -4.58 -3.00 -12.65
C HIS A 238 -4.44 -4.43 -13.16
N GLY A 239 -5.35 -4.86 -14.01
CA GLY A 239 -5.21 -6.04 -14.84
C GLY A 239 -4.91 -5.66 -16.28
N GLY A 240 -5.31 -6.51 -17.25
CA GLY A 240 -5.10 -6.21 -18.66
C GLY A 240 -5.91 -7.09 -19.59
N ILE A 241 -5.91 -6.73 -20.86
CA ILE A 241 -6.58 -7.47 -21.92
C ILE A 241 -5.70 -7.50 -23.18
N LYS A 242 -5.60 -8.65 -23.85
CA LYS A 242 -4.70 -8.84 -24.99
C LYS A 242 -3.26 -8.46 -24.60
N LYS A 243 -2.72 -7.37 -25.12
CA LYS A 243 -1.37 -6.86 -24.81
C LYS A 243 -1.37 -5.43 -24.24
N THR A 244 -2.47 -5.01 -23.63
CA THR A 244 -2.65 -3.63 -23.19
C THR A 244 -3.52 -3.53 -21.95
N HIS A 245 -3.52 -2.35 -21.34
CA HIS A 245 -4.40 -1.91 -20.27
C HIS A 245 -4.62 -0.38 -20.38
N GLY A 246 -5.38 0.22 -19.47
CA GLY A 246 -5.69 1.65 -19.48
C GLY A 246 -7.15 1.93 -19.84
N GLY A 247 -7.91 0.90 -20.20
CA GLY A 247 -9.32 0.97 -20.56
C GLY A 247 -10.28 0.72 -19.40
N ILE A 248 -11.50 0.31 -19.75
CA ILE A 248 -12.65 0.22 -18.84
C ILE A 248 -13.21 -1.20 -18.69
N THR A 249 -12.55 -2.21 -19.24
CA THR A 249 -13.02 -3.59 -19.10
C THR A 249 -12.80 -4.12 -17.69
N LEU A 250 -13.62 -5.07 -17.25
CA LEU A 250 -13.44 -5.68 -15.92
C LEU A 250 -12.09 -6.37 -15.78
N ASN A 251 -11.55 -6.94 -16.86
CA ASN A 251 -10.22 -7.55 -16.86
C ASN A 251 -9.10 -6.54 -16.58
N GLU A 252 -9.29 -5.27 -16.95
CA GLU A 252 -8.35 -4.19 -16.65
C GLU A 252 -8.59 -3.59 -15.26
N LEU A 253 -9.85 -3.57 -14.80
CA LEU A 253 -10.25 -2.85 -13.60
C LEU A 253 -10.29 -3.72 -12.34
N GLU A 254 -10.66 -5.01 -12.43
CA GLU A 254 -10.76 -5.87 -11.25
C GLU A 254 -9.42 -6.51 -10.92
N THR A 255 -8.95 -6.20 -9.71
CA THR A 255 -7.66 -6.68 -9.19
C THR A 255 -7.83 -7.35 -7.84
N PRO A 256 -7.01 -8.35 -7.52
CA PRO A 256 -7.07 -9.01 -6.22
C PRO A 256 -6.65 -8.07 -5.09
N PHE A 257 -7.26 -8.26 -3.93
CA PHE A 257 -6.82 -7.74 -2.65
C PHE A 257 -6.89 -8.88 -1.63
N VAL A 258 -5.76 -9.23 -1.06
CA VAL A 258 -5.64 -10.24 -0.01
C VAL A 258 -4.93 -9.62 1.18
N ILE A 259 -5.55 -9.68 2.35
CA ILE A 259 -4.98 -9.20 3.61
C ILE A 259 -5.00 -10.32 4.65
N PHE A 260 -3.87 -10.56 5.31
CA PHE A 260 -3.77 -11.60 6.33
C PHE A 260 -2.75 -11.24 7.42
N GLY A 261 -2.79 -11.96 8.53
CA GLY A 261 -1.88 -11.78 9.66
C GLY A 261 -2.57 -11.32 10.92
N LEU A 262 -1.90 -10.43 11.67
CA LEU A 262 -2.35 -9.97 12.98
C LEU A 262 -3.75 -9.35 12.93
N ASN A 263 -4.68 -9.87 13.74
CA ASN A 263 -6.05 -9.38 13.89
C ASN A 263 -6.91 -9.38 12.61
N ILE A 264 -6.53 -10.15 11.58
CA ILE A 264 -7.31 -10.30 10.35
C ILE A 264 -8.24 -11.51 10.44
N LYS A 265 -9.50 -11.38 9.99
CA LYS A 265 -10.46 -12.49 9.88
C LYS A 265 -9.97 -13.52 8.88
N LYS A 266 -10.19 -14.80 9.18
CA LYS A 266 -9.81 -15.93 8.33
C LYS A 266 -10.94 -16.33 7.39
N GLY A 267 -10.60 -16.69 6.15
CA GLY A 267 -11.54 -17.16 5.15
C GLY A 267 -12.67 -16.16 4.83
N HIS A 268 -12.43 -14.87 5.07
CA HIS A 268 -13.45 -13.85 4.90
C HIS A 268 -13.41 -13.25 3.49
N ASN A 269 -14.45 -13.51 2.71
CA ASN A 269 -14.66 -12.86 1.42
C ASN A 269 -15.28 -11.47 1.65
N ILE A 270 -14.54 -10.41 1.29
CA ILE A 270 -14.94 -9.01 1.45
C ILE A 270 -16.07 -8.71 0.47
N GLN A 271 -17.21 -8.29 1.01
CA GLN A 271 -18.42 -7.98 0.21
C GLN A 271 -18.57 -6.48 -0.05
N GLU A 272 -17.93 -5.63 0.73
CA GLU A 272 -17.97 -4.19 0.53
C GLU A 272 -17.21 -3.79 -0.74
N PHE A 273 -17.68 -2.73 -1.37
CA PHE A 273 -17.02 -2.13 -2.52
C PHE A 273 -15.68 -1.53 -2.09
N MET A 274 -14.63 -1.83 -2.85
CA MET A 274 -13.28 -1.40 -2.58
C MET A 274 -12.62 -0.79 -3.81
N MET A 275 -11.99 0.36 -3.63
CA MET A 275 -11.20 1.05 -4.64
C MET A 275 -9.70 1.01 -4.29
N GLN A 276 -8.89 1.33 -5.26
CA GLN A 276 -7.42 1.36 -5.14
C GLN A 276 -6.94 2.25 -3.98
N TYR A 277 -7.54 3.41 -3.80
CA TYR A 277 -7.17 4.39 -2.78
C TYR A 277 -7.55 3.99 -1.34
N ASP A 278 -8.38 2.95 -1.16
CA ASP A 278 -8.77 2.46 0.17
C ASP A 278 -7.61 1.74 0.89
N ILE A 279 -6.58 1.34 0.14
CA ILE A 279 -5.39 0.67 0.70
C ILE A 279 -4.62 1.60 1.63
N ALA A 280 -4.34 2.86 1.21
CA ALA A 280 -3.67 3.82 2.08
C ALA A 280 -4.45 4.09 3.36
N ALA A 281 -5.77 4.26 3.25
CA ALA A 281 -6.65 4.46 4.41
C ALA A 281 -6.69 3.23 5.33
N THR A 282 -6.66 2.02 4.79
CA THR A 282 -6.59 0.78 5.56
C THR A 282 -5.26 0.67 6.32
N ILE A 283 -4.14 1.00 5.70
CA ILE A 283 -2.83 1.04 6.36
C ILE A 283 -2.79 2.13 7.43
N ALA A 284 -3.34 3.32 7.16
CA ALA A 284 -3.45 4.40 8.14
C ALA A 284 -4.28 3.96 9.36
N TYR A 285 -5.40 3.25 9.15
CA TYR A 285 -6.22 2.69 10.21
C TYR A 285 -5.45 1.68 11.08
N ILE A 286 -4.67 0.77 10.48
CA ILE A 286 -3.83 -0.19 11.20
C ILE A 286 -2.85 0.53 12.12
N PHE A 287 -2.22 1.59 11.64
CA PHE A 287 -1.25 2.36 12.43
C PHE A 287 -1.88 3.40 13.34
N GLY A 288 -3.20 3.62 13.31
CA GLY A 288 -3.88 4.65 14.09
C GLY A 288 -3.46 6.07 13.71
N LEU A 289 -3.27 6.32 12.41
CA LEU A 289 -2.84 7.62 11.87
C LEU A 289 -4.05 8.49 11.52
N GLU A 290 -3.89 9.79 11.71
CA GLU A 290 -4.81 10.79 11.17
C GLU A 290 -4.56 10.95 9.68
N THR A 291 -5.61 10.79 8.88
CA THR A 291 -5.53 10.93 7.42
C THR A 291 -5.75 12.38 6.98
N PRO A 292 -5.05 12.86 5.93
CA PRO A 292 -5.32 14.17 5.37
C PRO A 292 -6.76 14.29 4.85
N GLN A 293 -7.36 15.46 4.98
CA GLN A 293 -8.70 15.73 4.44
C GLN A 293 -8.79 15.50 2.91
N ALA A 294 -7.67 15.65 2.21
CA ALA A 294 -7.59 15.40 0.77
C ALA A 294 -7.68 13.91 0.38
N TRP A 295 -7.58 12.99 1.34
CA TRP A 295 -7.79 11.57 1.09
C TRP A 295 -9.29 11.26 1.05
N ILE A 296 -9.69 10.51 0.04
CA ILE A 296 -11.07 10.03 -0.13
C ILE A 296 -11.22 8.55 0.19
N GLY A 297 -10.09 7.83 0.31
CA GLY A 297 -10.07 6.41 0.65
C GLY A 297 -10.64 6.15 2.04
N ARG A 298 -11.30 5.01 2.19
CA ARG A 298 -11.90 4.53 3.43
C ARG A 298 -11.24 3.22 3.85
N PRO A 299 -10.99 2.99 5.15
CA PRO A 299 -10.43 1.73 5.60
C PRO A 299 -11.42 0.58 5.39
N VAL A 300 -10.94 -0.58 4.94
CA VAL A 300 -11.73 -1.81 4.77
C VAL A 300 -11.90 -2.46 6.15
N LEU A 301 -12.90 -2.00 6.90
CA LEU A 301 -13.06 -2.38 8.31
C LEU A 301 -13.54 -3.82 8.50
N SER A 302 -14.28 -4.38 7.54
CA SER A 302 -14.83 -5.75 7.62
C SER A 302 -13.76 -6.83 7.77
N VAL A 303 -12.52 -6.56 7.38
CA VAL A 303 -11.41 -7.52 7.44
C VAL A 303 -10.88 -7.76 8.85
N PHE A 304 -11.14 -6.86 9.81
CA PHE A 304 -10.59 -6.94 11.15
C PHE A 304 -11.49 -7.73 12.11
N LYS A 305 -10.88 -8.54 13.00
CA LYS A 305 -11.62 -9.31 14.03
C LYS A 305 -12.30 -8.43 15.06
N ASN A 306 -11.59 -7.38 15.50
CA ASN A 306 -12.02 -6.48 16.56
C ASN A 306 -12.13 -5.06 16.01
N VAL A 307 -13.26 -4.74 15.38
CA VAL A 307 -13.62 -3.35 15.06
C VAL A 307 -14.42 -2.82 16.24
N ARG A 308 -13.94 -1.76 16.91
CA ARG A 308 -14.82 -1.01 17.79
C ARG A 308 -15.72 -0.16 16.91
N ASN A 309 -17.02 -0.45 16.93
CA ASN A 309 -18.03 0.49 16.44
C ASN A 309 -17.96 1.71 17.38
N ASN A 310 -17.46 2.82 16.87
CA ASN A 310 -17.56 4.12 17.55
C ASN A 310 -18.96 4.67 17.32
#